data_b3009479921d3a2b83cd2badd1e0f00d
#
_entry.id   b3009479921d3a2b83cd2badd1e0f00d
#
_cell.length_a   1.000
_cell.length_b   1.000
_cell.length_c   1.000
_cell.angle_alpha   90.00
_cell.angle_beta   90.00
_cell.angle_gamma   90.00
#
_symmetry.space_group_name_H-M   'P 1'
#
loop_
_entity.id
_entity.type
_entity.pdbx_description
1 polymer ?
#
loop_
_entity_poly.entity_id
_entity_poly.type
_entity_poly.pdbx_seq_one_letter_code
_entity_poly.pdbx_strand_id
1 'polypeptide(L)'
;MKFQSTLFCLCVAMLQLATLADEPKPSSRPNVIFILTDDQGWNDAHFAGHPYVKTPNLDKLAAEGTWLRQFYVASTVCSPSRCGFLTSHYPARHLIHGHFATHELNEKRHMPHWLDPKTPTLASLLKKSGYATAHIGKWHLGSGQGAPTPEAYGFDFVRHTTGNKSYWEENGEDPYFRAKSTSLFVDETIKFIRENKDGPFYVNLWTLLPHAKLNPTPEQLKEYESISPQADHPAFGPRMKKYLGNAKNLKNQSQVFYASLTDLDTQLGRLFAALEEM
;
A
#
# COMPACT_ATOMS: atom_id res chain seq x y z
N MET A 1 21.39 67.48 30.07
CA MET A 1 20.94 66.19 30.67
C MET A 1 19.63 65.67 30.07
N LYS A 2 19.18 66.04 28.88
CA LYS A 2 17.95 65.53 28.23
C LYS A 2 18.16 64.63 27.03
N PHE A 3 19.40 64.45 26.53
CA PHE A 3 19.69 63.66 25.34
C PHE A 3 20.03 62.17 25.62
N GLN A 4 20.41 61.81 26.84
CA GLN A 4 20.73 60.44 27.21
C GLN A 4 19.53 59.56 27.52
N SER A 5 18.42 60.12 27.94
CA SER A 5 17.21 59.36 28.29
C SER A 5 16.42 58.90 27.07
N THR A 6 16.52 59.63 25.94
CA THR A 6 15.75 59.29 24.71
C THR A 6 16.43 58.14 23.96
N LEU A 7 17.79 58.04 24.01
CA LEU A 7 18.52 56.97 23.36
C LEU A 7 18.34 55.63 24.09
N PHE A 8 18.21 55.65 25.41
CA PHE A 8 17.98 54.42 26.20
C PHE A 8 16.58 53.82 25.97
N CYS A 9 15.55 54.66 25.80
CA CYS A 9 14.19 54.18 25.49
C CYS A 9 14.10 53.59 24.07
N LEU A 10 14.82 54.11 23.06
CA LEU A 10 14.83 53.56 21.71
C LEU A 10 15.56 52.19 21.67
N CYS A 11 16.65 52.00 22.43
CA CYS A 11 17.31 50.72 22.48
C CYS A 11 16.50 49.62 23.18
N VAL A 12 15.73 49.96 24.21
CA VAL A 12 14.81 49.00 24.88
C VAL A 12 13.63 48.62 23.95
N ALA A 13 13.09 49.57 23.19
CA ALA A 13 12.03 49.32 22.23
C ALA A 13 12.51 48.45 21.06
N MET A 14 13.77 48.61 20.58
CA MET A 14 14.34 47.74 19.54
C MET A 14 14.69 46.36 20.05
N LEU A 15 15.03 46.18 21.34
CA LEU A 15 15.23 44.84 21.91
C LEU A 15 13.92 44.06 22.09
N GLN A 16 12.78 44.75 22.25
CA GLN A 16 11.46 44.09 22.35
C GLN A 16 10.87 43.69 20.99
N LEU A 17 11.31 44.29 19.86
CA LEU A 17 10.94 43.85 18.53
C LEU A 17 11.72 42.62 18.02
N ALA A 18 12.87 42.30 18.65
CA ALA A 18 13.68 41.15 18.27
C ALA A 18 13.23 39.80 18.87
N THR A 19 12.20 39.81 19.72
CA THR A 19 11.70 38.57 20.37
C THR A 19 10.41 38.01 19.77
N LEU A 20 9.94 38.54 18.63
CA LEU A 20 8.94 37.92 17.80
C LEU A 20 9.62 37.09 16.66
N ALA A 21 10.71 36.43 16.98
CA ALA A 21 11.10 35.28 16.16
C ALA A 21 9.97 34.26 16.30
N ASP A 22 9.26 33.99 15.21
CA ASP A 22 8.32 32.89 15.11
C ASP A 22 8.93 31.68 15.81
N GLU A 23 8.32 31.26 16.92
CA GLU A 23 8.62 29.94 17.45
C GLU A 23 8.50 28.98 16.28
N PRO A 24 9.51 28.12 16.02
CA PRO A 24 9.41 27.19 14.92
C PRO A 24 8.12 26.41 15.14
N LYS A 25 7.14 26.60 14.23
CA LYS A 25 5.93 25.77 14.22
C LYS A 25 6.39 24.35 14.43
N PRO A 26 5.87 23.60 15.43
CA PRO A 26 6.24 22.21 15.61
C PRO A 26 6.08 21.55 14.25
N SER A 27 7.16 20.95 13.74
CA SER A 27 7.14 20.31 12.42
C SER A 27 5.95 19.36 12.43
N SER A 28 4.98 19.62 11.57
CA SER A 28 3.79 18.76 11.48
C SER A 28 4.29 17.37 11.15
N ARG A 29 3.99 16.39 12.03
CA ARG A 29 4.34 15.00 11.79
C ARG A 29 3.67 14.57 10.49
N PRO A 30 4.40 13.98 9.52
CA PRO A 30 3.82 13.63 8.22
C PRO A 30 2.77 12.53 8.38
N ASN A 31 1.71 12.61 7.60
CA ASN A 31 0.82 11.48 7.37
C ASN A 31 1.53 10.43 6.53
N VAL A 32 1.24 9.15 6.78
CA VAL A 32 1.88 8.04 6.08
C VAL A 32 0.81 7.09 5.55
N ILE A 33 0.79 6.87 4.25
CA ILE A 33 -0.03 5.84 3.60
C ILE A 33 0.90 4.86 2.92
N PHE A 34 0.90 3.61 3.40
CA PHE A 34 1.67 2.53 2.82
C PHE A 34 0.79 1.67 1.90
N ILE A 35 0.86 1.92 0.60
CA ILE A 35 0.15 1.16 -0.41
C ILE A 35 1.01 -0.03 -0.83
N LEU A 36 0.48 -1.24 -0.68
CA LEU A 36 1.14 -2.48 -1.08
C LEU A 36 0.24 -3.27 -2.03
N THR A 37 0.69 -3.43 -3.26
CA THR A 37 0.06 -4.29 -4.25
C THR A 37 0.53 -5.74 -4.09
N ASP A 38 -0.31 -6.71 -4.48
CA ASP A 38 -0.04 -8.13 -4.28
C ASP A 38 0.33 -8.80 -5.61
N ASP A 39 1.58 -9.26 -5.72
CA ASP A 39 2.16 -9.88 -6.92
C ASP A 39 2.26 -8.93 -8.16
N GLN A 40 2.39 -7.63 -7.96
CA GLN A 40 2.71 -6.71 -9.04
C GLN A 40 4.20 -6.80 -9.38
N GLY A 41 4.50 -7.07 -10.63
CA GLY A 41 5.87 -7.13 -11.14
C GLY A 41 6.48 -5.74 -11.32
N TRP A 42 7.81 -5.67 -11.39
CA TRP A 42 8.55 -4.42 -11.49
C TRP A 42 8.16 -3.58 -12.71
N ASN A 43 7.86 -4.25 -13.87
CA ASN A 43 7.50 -3.60 -15.12
C ASN A 43 5.98 -3.57 -15.39
N ASP A 44 5.14 -3.82 -14.40
CA ASP A 44 3.70 -3.96 -14.62
C ASP A 44 2.95 -2.62 -14.63
N ALA A 45 3.66 -1.49 -14.61
CA ALA A 45 3.10 -0.16 -14.77
C ALA A 45 3.65 0.52 -16.03
N HIS A 46 2.89 1.45 -16.61
CA HIS A 46 3.28 2.13 -17.84
C HIS A 46 4.57 2.95 -17.67
N PHE A 47 4.72 3.72 -16.57
CA PHE A 47 5.96 4.46 -16.28
C PHE A 47 7.19 3.56 -16.16
N ALA A 48 7.02 2.28 -15.81
CA ALA A 48 8.10 1.30 -15.73
C ALA A 48 8.40 0.61 -17.08
N GLY A 49 7.66 0.97 -18.14
CA GLY A 49 7.88 0.51 -19.52
C GLY A 49 6.93 -0.58 -19.99
N HIS A 50 5.82 -0.86 -19.28
CA HIS A 50 4.82 -1.81 -19.78
C HIS A 50 4.10 -1.25 -21.03
N PRO A 51 4.06 -1.98 -22.16
CA PRO A 51 3.61 -1.39 -23.44
C PRO A 51 2.08 -1.30 -23.58
N TYR A 52 1.30 -1.99 -22.77
CA TYR A 52 -0.15 -2.14 -22.96
C TYR A 52 -0.97 -1.66 -21.76
N VAL A 53 -0.45 -1.77 -20.52
CA VAL A 53 -1.17 -1.37 -19.31
C VAL A 53 -1.26 0.14 -19.24
N LYS A 54 -2.42 0.66 -18.84
CA LYS A 54 -2.67 2.08 -18.61
C LYS A 54 -2.69 2.34 -17.11
N THR A 55 -1.73 3.13 -16.63
CA THR A 55 -1.58 3.48 -15.21
C THR A 55 -1.30 4.97 -15.04
N PRO A 56 -2.19 5.88 -15.56
CA PRO A 56 -1.92 7.31 -15.58
C PRO A 56 -1.73 7.93 -14.19
N ASN A 57 -2.39 7.40 -13.16
CA ASN A 57 -2.27 7.90 -11.79
C ASN A 57 -0.94 7.50 -11.14
N LEU A 58 -0.50 6.25 -11.36
CA LEU A 58 0.83 5.80 -10.94
C LEU A 58 1.93 6.48 -11.75
N ASP A 59 1.72 6.76 -13.04
CA ASP A 59 2.64 7.50 -13.89
C ASP A 59 2.84 8.93 -13.35
N LYS A 60 1.74 9.62 -12.98
CA LYS A 60 1.77 10.93 -12.32
C LYS A 60 2.54 10.86 -11.00
N LEU A 61 2.20 9.90 -10.13
CA LEU A 61 2.88 9.73 -8.85
C LEU A 61 4.39 9.48 -9.01
N ALA A 62 4.79 8.67 -9.99
CA ALA A 62 6.19 8.39 -10.28
C ALA A 62 6.93 9.63 -10.82
N ALA A 63 6.25 10.49 -11.57
CA ALA A 63 6.81 11.74 -12.11
C ALA A 63 6.97 12.84 -11.04
N GLU A 64 6.05 12.90 -10.08
CA GLU A 64 6.02 13.91 -9.02
C GLU A 64 6.80 13.49 -7.76
N GLY A 65 6.98 12.18 -7.55
CA GLY A 65 7.62 11.60 -6.37
C GLY A 65 9.03 11.09 -6.62
N THR A 66 9.47 10.21 -5.73
CA THR A 66 10.76 9.53 -5.84
C THR A 66 10.57 8.09 -6.28
N TRP A 67 11.05 7.76 -7.46
CA TRP A 67 11.06 6.39 -7.97
C TRP A 67 12.35 5.66 -7.58
N LEU A 68 12.24 4.66 -6.68
CA LEU A 68 13.35 3.80 -6.24
C LEU A 68 13.54 2.66 -7.27
N ARG A 69 14.42 2.87 -8.24
CA ARG A 69 14.64 1.92 -9.36
C ARG A 69 15.26 0.59 -8.96
N GLN A 70 15.90 0.51 -7.80
CA GLN A 70 16.55 -0.68 -7.26
C GLN A 70 16.04 -0.97 -5.84
N PHE A 71 14.73 -1.08 -5.70
CA PHE A 71 14.08 -1.47 -4.46
C PHE A 71 13.72 -2.95 -4.51
N TYR A 72 14.14 -3.71 -3.51
CA TYR A 72 13.93 -5.16 -3.45
C TYR A 72 13.15 -5.52 -2.19
N VAL A 73 12.13 -6.34 -2.36
CA VAL A 73 11.36 -6.90 -1.23
C VAL A 73 12.19 -7.97 -0.50
N ALA A 74 11.90 -8.17 0.81
CA ALA A 74 12.63 -9.13 1.62
C ALA A 74 12.38 -10.61 1.23
N SER A 75 11.33 -10.88 0.45
CA SER A 75 10.97 -12.21 -0.02
C SER A 75 10.12 -12.13 -1.28
N THR A 76 10.09 -13.22 -2.04
CA THR A 76 9.30 -13.35 -3.28
C THR A 76 7.85 -13.78 -3.05
N VAL A 77 7.41 -13.97 -1.81
CA VAL A 77 6.03 -14.37 -1.47
C VAL A 77 5.44 -13.47 -0.39
N CYS A 78 4.10 -13.45 -0.31
CA CYS A 78 3.32 -12.46 0.41
C CYS A 78 3.59 -12.41 1.92
N SER A 79 3.43 -13.48 2.68
CA SER A 79 3.55 -13.44 4.14
C SER A 79 4.94 -13.02 4.64
N PRO A 80 6.06 -13.58 4.12
CA PRO A 80 7.37 -13.11 4.55
C PRO A 80 7.67 -11.67 4.10
N SER A 81 7.22 -11.23 2.90
CA SER A 81 7.36 -9.82 2.50
C SER A 81 6.60 -8.89 3.45
N ARG A 82 5.35 -9.23 3.79
CA ARG A 82 4.52 -8.45 4.72
C ARG A 82 5.12 -8.41 6.13
N CYS A 83 5.69 -9.54 6.59
CA CYS A 83 6.46 -9.59 7.83
C CYS A 83 7.64 -8.60 7.79
N GLY A 84 8.42 -8.59 6.72
CA GLY A 84 9.53 -7.66 6.54
C GLY A 84 9.09 -6.20 6.56
N PHE A 85 8.04 -5.84 5.82
CA PHE A 85 7.50 -4.48 5.80
C PHE A 85 6.97 -4.02 7.16
N LEU A 86 6.26 -4.89 7.86
CA LEU A 86 5.62 -4.52 9.12
C LEU A 86 6.61 -4.41 10.28
N THR A 87 7.64 -5.28 10.31
CA THR A 87 8.58 -5.41 11.44
C THR A 87 9.96 -4.80 11.19
N SER A 88 10.31 -4.49 9.93
CA SER A 88 11.67 -4.17 9.49
C SER A 88 12.71 -5.27 9.77
N HIS A 89 12.25 -6.50 10.03
CA HIS A 89 13.11 -7.65 10.23
C HIS A 89 13.15 -8.55 8.99
N TYR A 90 14.25 -9.23 8.77
CA TYR A 90 14.25 -10.36 7.84
C TYR A 90 13.24 -11.42 8.31
N PRO A 91 12.35 -11.89 7.43
CA PRO A 91 11.27 -12.83 7.79
C PRO A 91 11.79 -14.16 8.36
N ALA A 92 12.99 -14.57 7.99
CA ALA A 92 13.65 -15.75 8.56
C ALA A 92 13.85 -15.66 10.08
N ARG A 93 13.98 -14.45 10.65
CA ARG A 93 14.05 -14.23 12.10
C ARG A 93 12.80 -14.69 12.83
N HIS A 94 11.67 -14.69 12.12
CA HIS A 94 10.36 -15.11 12.61
C HIS A 94 9.96 -16.51 12.11
N LEU A 95 10.89 -17.22 11.46
CA LEU A 95 10.63 -18.51 10.80
C LEU A 95 9.53 -18.44 9.72
N ILE A 96 9.26 -17.24 9.18
CA ILE A 96 8.25 -17.01 8.14
C ILE A 96 8.97 -17.01 6.79
N HIS A 97 9.16 -18.19 6.20
CA HIS A 97 9.87 -18.35 4.92
C HIS A 97 8.98 -18.78 3.75
N GLY A 98 7.67 -18.87 3.99
CA GLY A 98 6.64 -19.15 3.00
C GLY A 98 5.35 -18.40 3.32
N HIS A 99 4.35 -18.45 2.45
CA HIS A 99 3.04 -17.91 2.76
C HIS A 99 2.34 -18.75 3.82
N PHE A 100 1.63 -18.12 4.74
CA PHE A 100 0.78 -18.80 5.70
C PHE A 100 -0.33 -19.57 4.96
N ALA A 101 -0.60 -20.78 5.43
CA ALA A 101 -1.58 -21.71 4.91
C ALA A 101 -2.38 -22.34 6.06
N THR A 102 -2.85 -23.58 5.90
CA THR A 102 -3.43 -24.34 7.02
C THR A 102 -2.37 -24.58 8.11
N HIS A 103 -2.81 -24.73 9.35
CA HIS A 103 -1.88 -25.01 10.46
C HIS A 103 -1.02 -26.24 10.18
N GLU A 104 -1.63 -27.32 9.68
CA GLU A 104 -0.90 -28.55 9.30
C GLU A 104 0.21 -28.27 8.27
N LEU A 105 -0.08 -27.46 7.25
CA LEU A 105 0.92 -27.14 6.23
C LEU A 105 2.01 -26.22 6.76
N ASN A 106 1.68 -25.28 7.65
CA ASN A 106 2.66 -24.43 8.32
C ASN A 106 3.60 -25.27 9.20
N GLU A 107 3.08 -26.23 9.98
CA GLU A 107 3.87 -27.17 10.79
C GLU A 107 4.81 -28.03 9.92
N LYS A 108 4.29 -28.59 8.83
CA LYS A 108 5.10 -29.36 7.87
C LYS A 108 6.25 -28.54 7.26
N ARG A 109 6.07 -27.21 7.18
CA ARG A 109 7.09 -26.27 6.71
C ARG A 109 7.96 -25.71 7.84
N HIS A 110 7.77 -26.15 9.09
CA HIS A 110 8.45 -25.60 10.27
C HIS A 110 8.23 -24.09 10.43
N MET A 111 7.03 -23.61 10.10
CA MET A 111 6.62 -22.23 10.25
C MET A 111 5.66 -22.05 11.43
N PRO A 112 5.64 -20.89 12.08
CA PRO A 112 4.57 -20.55 13.02
C PRO A 112 3.23 -20.44 12.28
N HIS A 113 2.11 -20.35 13.02
CA HIS A 113 0.78 -20.17 12.43
C HIS A 113 0.45 -18.70 12.15
N TRP A 114 1.16 -17.79 12.79
CA TRP A 114 1.06 -16.33 12.65
C TRP A 114 2.35 -15.64 13.09
N LEU A 115 2.48 -14.38 12.74
CA LEU A 115 3.51 -13.50 13.29
C LEU A 115 3.26 -13.33 14.80
N ASP A 116 4.27 -13.46 15.64
CA ASP A 116 4.12 -13.23 17.09
C ASP A 116 3.65 -11.76 17.34
N PRO A 117 2.48 -11.56 17.98
CA PRO A 117 1.95 -10.22 18.26
C PRO A 117 2.79 -9.40 19.24
N LYS A 118 3.74 -10.02 19.95
CA LYS A 118 4.71 -9.32 20.79
C LYS A 118 5.81 -8.64 19.97
N THR A 119 5.93 -8.96 18.68
CA THR A 119 6.92 -8.34 17.79
C THR A 119 6.58 -6.85 17.61
N PRO A 120 7.53 -5.94 17.88
CA PRO A 120 7.33 -4.54 17.55
C PRO A 120 7.07 -4.34 16.04
N THR A 121 6.07 -3.54 15.71
CA THR A 121 5.68 -3.25 14.34
C THR A 121 5.73 -1.75 14.08
N LEU A 122 5.83 -1.35 12.83
CA LEU A 122 5.73 0.06 12.44
C LEU A 122 4.43 0.69 12.98
N ALA A 123 3.30 -0.02 12.86
CA ALA A 123 2.03 0.45 13.38
C ALA A 123 2.06 0.66 14.90
N SER A 124 2.59 -0.32 15.67
CA SER A 124 2.67 -0.22 17.12
C SER A 124 3.58 0.92 17.61
N LEU A 125 4.65 1.22 16.86
CA LEU A 125 5.56 2.33 17.16
C LEU A 125 4.92 3.69 16.82
N LEU A 126 4.27 3.81 15.67
CA LEU A 126 3.56 5.03 15.27
C LEU A 126 2.38 5.30 16.20
N LYS A 127 1.60 4.28 16.58
CA LYS A 127 0.54 4.42 17.59
C LYS A 127 1.07 4.97 18.91
N LYS A 128 2.18 4.45 19.42
CA LYS A 128 2.85 4.98 20.62
C LYS A 128 3.30 6.44 20.46
N SER A 129 3.56 6.87 19.24
CA SER A 129 3.90 8.24 18.89
C SER A 129 2.68 9.12 18.63
N GLY A 130 1.46 8.64 18.90
CA GLY A 130 0.22 9.40 18.77
C GLY A 130 -0.36 9.50 17.36
N TYR A 131 -0.01 8.55 16.48
CA TYR A 131 -0.68 8.39 15.18
C TYR A 131 -1.97 7.60 15.34
N ALA A 132 -3.03 8.00 14.64
CA ALA A 132 -4.15 7.12 14.35
C ALA A 132 -3.70 6.08 13.30
N THR A 133 -3.99 4.79 13.52
CA THR A 133 -3.42 3.72 12.71
C THR A 133 -4.50 2.83 12.10
N ALA A 134 -4.41 2.55 10.79
CA ALA A 134 -5.35 1.68 10.09
C ALA A 134 -4.67 0.60 9.27
N HIS A 135 -5.29 -0.59 9.22
CA HIS A 135 -4.99 -1.64 8.25
C HIS A 135 -6.22 -1.97 7.42
N ILE A 136 -6.11 -1.79 6.11
CA ILE A 136 -7.20 -2.01 5.17
C ILE A 136 -6.70 -2.92 4.05
N GLY A 137 -7.38 -4.04 3.85
CA GLY A 137 -7.09 -5.01 2.80
C GLY A 137 -6.46 -6.30 3.29
N LYS A 138 -5.59 -6.92 2.49
CA LYS A 138 -5.03 -8.25 2.76
C LYS A 138 -4.05 -8.24 3.92
N TRP A 139 -4.34 -9.05 4.96
CA TRP A 139 -3.43 -9.23 6.10
C TRP A 139 -2.32 -10.26 5.84
N HIS A 140 -2.69 -11.50 5.74
CA HIS A 140 -1.82 -12.66 5.43
C HIS A 140 -0.59 -12.84 6.35
N LEU A 141 -0.70 -12.41 7.62
CA LEU A 141 0.30 -12.66 8.67
C LEU A 141 -0.21 -13.59 9.77
N GLY A 142 -1.15 -14.44 9.41
CA GLY A 142 -1.79 -15.46 10.21
C GLY A 142 -3.28 -15.57 9.90
N SER A 143 -3.84 -16.74 10.16
CA SER A 143 -5.28 -17.01 9.97
C SER A 143 -5.68 -18.28 10.70
N GLY A 144 -6.99 -18.48 10.83
CA GLY A 144 -7.56 -19.66 11.50
C GLY A 144 -7.81 -19.44 12.98
N GLN A 145 -8.21 -20.51 13.65
CA GLN A 145 -8.59 -20.45 15.06
C GLN A 145 -7.43 -20.00 15.94
N GLY A 146 -7.68 -18.98 16.75
CA GLY A 146 -6.69 -18.41 17.68
C GLY A 146 -5.69 -17.43 17.07
N ALA A 147 -5.74 -17.18 15.76
CA ALA A 147 -4.87 -16.21 15.13
C ALA A 147 -5.20 -14.79 15.62
N PRO A 148 -4.19 -14.01 16.06
CA PRO A 148 -4.40 -12.61 16.39
C PRO A 148 -4.86 -11.80 15.18
N THR A 149 -5.79 -10.88 15.40
CA THR A 149 -6.23 -9.92 14.39
C THR A 149 -5.24 -8.75 14.27
N PRO A 150 -5.28 -7.94 13.20
CA PRO A 150 -4.34 -6.84 13.01
C PRO A 150 -4.28 -5.82 14.15
N GLU A 151 -5.35 -5.68 14.94
CA GLU A 151 -5.39 -4.82 16.13
C GLU A 151 -4.32 -5.18 17.16
N ALA A 152 -4.01 -6.48 17.30
CA ALA A 152 -2.96 -6.96 18.19
C ALA A 152 -1.55 -6.47 17.80
N TYR A 153 -1.39 -5.97 16.58
CA TYR A 153 -0.13 -5.47 16.04
C TYR A 153 -0.05 -3.94 15.99
N GLY A 154 -1.01 -3.25 16.62
CA GLY A 154 -0.98 -1.80 16.80
C GLY A 154 -1.86 -1.00 15.85
N PHE A 155 -2.82 -1.61 15.19
CA PHE A 155 -3.82 -0.89 14.40
C PHE A 155 -5.07 -0.55 15.23
N ASP A 156 -5.55 0.69 15.12
CA ASP A 156 -6.78 1.18 15.78
C ASP A 156 -8.02 0.84 14.96
N PHE A 157 -7.90 0.91 13.64
CA PHE A 157 -8.96 0.61 12.69
C PHE A 157 -8.53 -0.53 11.76
N VAL A 158 -9.42 -1.51 11.57
CA VAL A 158 -9.12 -2.68 10.77
C VAL A 158 -10.31 -3.07 9.88
N ARG A 159 -10.05 -3.14 8.58
CA ARG A 159 -10.96 -3.73 7.59
C ARG A 159 -10.15 -4.65 6.68
N HIS A 160 -10.05 -5.92 7.03
CA HIS A 160 -9.10 -6.82 6.39
C HIS A 160 -9.73 -8.06 5.77
N THR A 161 -8.98 -8.66 4.85
CA THR A 161 -9.14 -10.05 4.43
C THR A 161 -7.96 -10.86 4.95
N THR A 162 -8.21 -12.09 5.43
CA THR A 162 -7.15 -12.91 6.02
C THR A 162 -6.10 -13.36 4.99
N GLY A 163 -6.53 -13.58 3.74
CA GLY A 163 -5.69 -14.02 2.63
C GLY A 163 -6.36 -13.78 1.28
N ASN A 164 -5.97 -14.56 0.27
CA ASN A 164 -6.40 -14.36 -1.13
C ASN A 164 -7.82 -14.85 -1.45
N LYS A 165 -8.40 -15.69 -0.60
CA LYS A 165 -9.71 -16.31 -0.82
C LYS A 165 -10.81 -15.72 0.05
N SER A 166 -10.43 -14.92 1.04
CA SER A 166 -11.37 -14.29 1.95
C SER A 166 -11.95 -13.02 1.35
N TYR A 167 -13.12 -12.67 1.82
CA TYR A 167 -13.88 -11.48 1.44
C TYR A 167 -14.52 -10.90 2.70
N TRP A 168 -15.11 -9.74 2.62
CA TRP A 168 -15.91 -9.20 3.71
C TRP A 168 -17.28 -9.86 3.72
N GLU A 169 -17.85 -10.12 4.90
CA GLU A 169 -19.12 -10.84 5.04
C GLU A 169 -20.24 -10.22 4.20
N GLU A 170 -20.34 -8.91 4.18
CA GLU A 170 -21.32 -8.16 3.41
C GLU A 170 -21.17 -8.29 1.89
N ASN A 171 -20.02 -8.75 1.40
CA ASN A 171 -19.71 -8.87 -0.03
C ASN A 171 -19.45 -10.32 -0.47
N GLY A 172 -19.61 -11.29 0.43
CA GLY A 172 -19.16 -12.67 0.22
C GLY A 172 -19.79 -13.38 -0.97
N GLU A 173 -20.99 -13.00 -1.36
CA GLU A 173 -21.71 -13.60 -2.49
C GLU A 173 -21.43 -12.87 -3.82
N ASP A 174 -20.73 -11.73 -3.81
CA ASP A 174 -20.37 -11.04 -5.05
C ASP A 174 -19.23 -11.78 -5.76
N PRO A 175 -19.48 -12.40 -6.95
CA PRO A 175 -18.46 -13.10 -7.70
C PRO A 175 -17.34 -12.19 -8.16
N TYR A 176 -17.56 -10.89 -8.20
CA TYR A 176 -16.59 -9.86 -8.56
C TYR A 176 -15.99 -9.13 -7.35
N PHE A 177 -16.20 -9.62 -6.12
CA PHE A 177 -15.61 -9.00 -4.93
C PHE A 177 -14.13 -8.66 -5.12
N ARG A 178 -13.36 -9.62 -5.64
CA ARG A 178 -11.93 -9.43 -5.85
C ARG A 178 -11.61 -8.32 -6.86
N ALA A 179 -12.36 -8.25 -7.96
CA ALA A 179 -12.20 -7.21 -8.97
C ALA A 179 -12.55 -5.81 -8.43
N LYS A 180 -13.52 -5.75 -7.51
CA LYS A 180 -13.97 -4.50 -6.87
C LYS A 180 -13.23 -4.20 -5.56
N SER A 181 -12.38 -5.10 -5.09
CA SER A 181 -11.76 -5.00 -3.76
C SER A 181 -10.97 -3.72 -3.56
N THR A 182 -10.23 -3.25 -4.58
CA THR A 182 -9.46 -2.01 -4.48
C THR A 182 -10.37 -0.80 -4.27
N SER A 183 -11.53 -0.74 -4.97
CA SER A 183 -12.52 0.31 -4.76
C SER A 183 -13.02 0.33 -3.31
N LEU A 184 -13.41 -0.84 -2.79
CA LEU A 184 -13.90 -0.97 -1.41
C LEU A 184 -12.82 -0.56 -0.38
N PHE A 185 -11.58 -0.98 -0.62
CA PHE A 185 -10.47 -0.64 0.29
C PHE A 185 -10.12 0.85 0.23
N VAL A 186 -10.19 1.47 -0.93
CA VAL A 186 -10.00 2.92 -1.10
C VAL A 186 -11.11 3.70 -0.40
N ASP A 187 -12.37 3.27 -0.51
CA ASP A 187 -13.49 3.92 0.17
C ASP A 187 -13.31 3.92 1.69
N GLU A 188 -12.93 2.79 2.28
CA GLU A 188 -12.62 2.70 3.71
C GLU A 188 -11.39 3.53 4.10
N THR A 189 -10.38 3.59 3.23
CA THR A 189 -9.19 4.41 3.45
C THR A 189 -9.53 5.90 3.47
N ILE A 190 -10.30 6.39 2.50
CA ILE A 190 -10.74 7.79 2.43
C ILE A 190 -11.59 8.15 3.65
N LYS A 191 -12.50 7.26 4.05
CA LYS A 191 -13.33 7.43 5.24
C LYS A 191 -12.46 7.59 6.48
N PHE A 192 -11.54 6.65 6.73
CA PHE A 192 -10.62 6.70 7.87
C PHE A 192 -9.80 8.01 7.89
N ILE A 193 -9.26 8.43 6.74
CA ILE A 193 -8.46 9.65 6.64
C ILE A 193 -9.30 10.87 6.99
N ARG A 194 -10.53 10.99 6.47
CA ARG A 194 -11.44 12.10 6.78
C ARG A 194 -11.77 12.20 8.28
N GLU A 195 -11.93 11.05 8.94
CA GLU A 195 -12.22 10.97 10.38
C GLU A 195 -10.99 11.32 11.25
N ASN A 196 -9.77 11.27 10.71
CA ASN A 196 -8.51 11.44 11.43
C ASN A 196 -7.62 12.58 10.90
N LYS A 197 -8.12 13.43 10.00
CA LYS A 197 -7.32 14.45 9.30
C LYS A 197 -6.74 15.55 10.21
N ASP A 198 -7.28 15.74 11.40
CA ASP A 198 -6.83 16.76 12.35
C ASP A 198 -5.58 16.34 13.14
N GLY A 199 -5.14 15.10 12.99
CA GLY A 199 -3.93 14.53 13.61
C GLY A 199 -3.10 13.72 12.63
N PRO A 200 -1.91 13.27 13.03
CA PRO A 200 -1.11 12.40 12.18
C PRO A 200 -1.74 11.00 12.10
N PHE A 201 -1.75 10.44 10.90
CA PHE A 201 -2.25 9.08 10.67
C PHE A 201 -1.28 8.21 9.89
N TYR A 202 -1.41 6.90 10.09
CA TYR A 202 -0.72 5.85 9.35
C TYR A 202 -1.73 4.85 8.81
N VAL A 203 -1.72 4.60 7.52
CA VAL A 203 -2.59 3.64 6.85
C VAL A 203 -1.78 2.60 6.10
N ASN A 204 -2.03 1.32 6.37
CA ASN A 204 -1.70 0.23 5.46
C ASN A 204 -2.88 0.00 4.52
N LEU A 205 -2.75 0.37 3.26
CA LEU A 205 -3.66 0.01 2.18
C LEU A 205 -3.03 -1.14 1.37
N TRP A 206 -3.35 -2.37 1.73
CA TRP A 206 -2.75 -3.56 1.14
C TRP A 206 -3.74 -4.29 0.25
N THR A 207 -3.61 -4.09 -1.07
CA THR A 207 -4.60 -4.58 -2.04
C THR A 207 -4.51 -6.10 -2.26
N LEU A 208 -5.57 -6.67 -2.87
CA LEU A 208 -5.57 -8.06 -3.37
C LEU A 208 -5.06 -8.15 -4.81
N LEU A 209 -5.13 -7.06 -5.56
CA LEU A 209 -4.72 -7.00 -6.95
C LEU A 209 -3.22 -6.67 -7.07
N PRO A 210 -2.56 -7.16 -8.11
CA PRO A 210 -3.06 -8.05 -9.17
C PRO A 210 -2.84 -9.56 -8.93
N HIS A 211 -2.78 -10.05 -7.69
CA HIS A 211 -2.61 -11.48 -7.39
C HIS A 211 -3.73 -12.33 -8.03
N ALA A 212 -3.38 -13.48 -8.61
CA ALA A 212 -4.34 -14.43 -9.17
C ALA A 212 -5.30 -15.03 -8.08
N LYS A 213 -6.55 -15.45 -8.41
CA LYS A 213 -7.14 -15.42 -9.75
C LYS A 213 -7.79 -14.06 -9.98
N LEU A 214 -7.52 -13.50 -11.15
CA LEU A 214 -8.15 -12.25 -11.56
C LEU A 214 -9.50 -12.55 -12.21
N ASN A 215 -10.49 -11.73 -11.90
CA ASN A 215 -11.84 -11.81 -12.45
C ASN A 215 -12.40 -10.39 -12.66
N PRO A 216 -11.80 -9.58 -13.57
CA PRO A 216 -12.32 -8.24 -13.85
C PRO A 216 -13.76 -8.31 -14.35
N THR A 217 -14.54 -7.29 -14.04
CA THR A 217 -15.92 -7.17 -14.54
C THR A 217 -15.91 -6.97 -16.07
N PRO A 218 -17.03 -7.26 -16.75
CA PRO A 218 -17.14 -6.97 -18.19
C PRO A 218 -16.84 -5.51 -18.53
N GLU A 219 -17.20 -4.56 -17.66
CA GLU A 219 -16.91 -3.14 -17.86
C GLU A 219 -15.41 -2.84 -17.79
N GLN A 220 -14.71 -3.40 -16.81
CA GLN A 220 -13.25 -3.28 -16.69
C GLN A 220 -12.51 -3.91 -17.89
N LEU A 221 -13.04 -5.02 -18.46
CA LEU A 221 -12.43 -5.67 -19.63
C LEU A 221 -12.60 -4.90 -20.92
N LYS A 222 -13.66 -4.12 -21.07
CA LYS A 222 -14.05 -3.44 -22.31
C LYS A 222 -12.93 -2.63 -22.93
N GLU A 223 -12.13 -1.96 -22.11
CA GLU A 223 -11.00 -1.14 -22.57
C GLU A 223 -9.91 -1.96 -23.28
N TYR A 224 -9.82 -3.26 -22.98
CA TYR A 224 -8.77 -4.16 -23.47
C TYR A 224 -9.26 -5.20 -24.50
N GLU A 225 -10.54 -5.22 -24.85
CA GLU A 225 -11.13 -6.22 -25.79
C GLU A 225 -10.44 -6.20 -27.15
N SER A 226 -10.06 -5.03 -27.66
CA SER A 226 -9.37 -4.86 -28.94
C SER A 226 -7.87 -5.12 -28.88
N ILE A 227 -7.28 -5.19 -27.70
CA ILE A 227 -5.85 -5.34 -27.51
C ILE A 227 -5.42 -6.78 -27.84
N SER A 228 -4.43 -6.91 -28.71
CA SER A 228 -3.79 -8.19 -29.06
C SER A 228 -2.29 -8.10 -28.68
N PRO A 229 -1.91 -8.51 -27.48
CA PRO A 229 -0.54 -8.40 -27.00
C PRO A 229 0.38 -9.34 -27.78
N GLN A 230 1.59 -8.86 -28.07
CA GLN A 230 2.64 -9.62 -28.75
C GLN A 230 3.64 -10.13 -27.72
N ALA A 231 3.87 -11.44 -27.71
CA ALA A 231 4.81 -12.07 -26.78
C ALA A 231 6.27 -11.60 -27.00
N ASP A 232 6.63 -11.24 -28.22
CA ASP A 232 7.95 -10.78 -28.62
C ASP A 232 8.13 -9.26 -28.63
N HIS A 233 7.15 -8.52 -28.07
CA HIS A 233 7.22 -7.05 -28.02
C HIS A 233 8.59 -6.56 -27.50
N PRO A 234 9.21 -5.53 -28.14
CA PRO A 234 10.55 -5.05 -27.77
C PRO A 234 10.74 -4.66 -26.30
N ALA A 235 9.70 -4.13 -25.67
CA ALA A 235 9.73 -3.74 -24.26
C ALA A 235 9.90 -4.93 -23.30
N PHE A 236 9.62 -6.15 -23.73
CA PHE A 236 9.77 -7.34 -22.88
C PHE A 236 11.18 -7.92 -22.96
N GLY A 237 11.75 -8.23 -21.80
CA GLY A 237 13.04 -8.92 -21.73
C GLY A 237 12.96 -10.39 -22.21
N PRO A 238 14.09 -11.02 -22.48
CA PRO A 238 14.13 -12.38 -23.06
C PRO A 238 13.35 -13.44 -22.27
N ARG A 239 13.41 -13.37 -20.94
CA ARG A 239 12.67 -14.30 -20.06
C ARG A 239 11.16 -14.12 -20.19
N MET A 240 10.69 -12.86 -20.21
CA MET A 240 9.27 -12.57 -20.36
C MET A 240 8.76 -12.99 -21.74
N LYS A 241 9.50 -12.70 -22.82
CA LYS A 241 9.17 -13.15 -24.19
C LYS A 241 8.99 -14.66 -24.25
N LYS A 242 9.92 -15.42 -23.66
CA LYS A 242 9.83 -16.88 -23.59
C LYS A 242 8.58 -17.34 -22.81
N TYR A 243 8.29 -16.69 -21.66
CA TYR A 243 7.14 -17.02 -20.85
C TYR A 243 5.82 -16.74 -21.58
N LEU A 244 5.67 -15.55 -22.15
CA LEU A 244 4.49 -15.14 -22.90
C LEU A 244 4.29 -15.98 -24.18
N GLY A 245 5.36 -16.33 -24.87
CA GLY A 245 5.32 -17.19 -26.08
C GLY A 245 4.80 -18.60 -25.79
N ASN A 246 4.92 -19.09 -24.56
CA ASN A 246 4.38 -20.37 -24.12
C ASN A 246 2.97 -20.31 -23.55
N ALA A 247 2.37 -19.11 -23.45
CA ALA A 247 1.03 -18.94 -22.87
C ALA A 247 -0.04 -19.53 -23.79
N LYS A 248 -0.88 -20.43 -23.26
CA LYS A 248 -1.94 -21.10 -24.06
C LYS A 248 -3.04 -20.14 -24.53
N ASN A 249 -3.27 -19.05 -23.81
CA ASN A 249 -4.29 -18.04 -24.14
C ASN A 249 -3.78 -16.64 -23.77
N LEU A 250 -2.71 -16.23 -24.44
CA LEU A 250 -2.02 -14.98 -24.17
C LEU A 250 -2.97 -13.78 -24.19
N LYS A 251 -3.81 -13.66 -25.23
CA LYS A 251 -4.72 -12.54 -25.38
C LYS A 251 -5.65 -12.39 -24.18
N ASN A 252 -6.38 -13.43 -23.82
CA ASN A 252 -7.32 -13.38 -22.70
C ASN A 252 -6.64 -13.13 -21.35
N GLN A 253 -5.54 -13.87 -21.06
CA GLN A 253 -4.80 -13.70 -19.82
C GLN A 253 -4.25 -12.28 -19.66
N SER A 254 -3.73 -11.73 -20.75
CA SER A 254 -3.20 -10.37 -20.76
C SER A 254 -4.30 -9.32 -20.59
N GLN A 255 -5.42 -9.46 -21.30
CA GLN A 255 -6.56 -8.52 -21.15
C GLN A 255 -7.10 -8.49 -19.72
N VAL A 256 -7.27 -9.67 -19.10
CA VAL A 256 -7.69 -9.81 -17.70
C VAL A 256 -6.68 -9.14 -16.75
N PHE A 257 -5.40 -9.32 -16.98
CA PHE A 257 -4.34 -8.71 -16.16
C PHE A 257 -4.29 -7.19 -16.32
N TYR A 258 -4.34 -6.69 -17.56
CA TYR A 258 -4.28 -5.26 -17.86
C TYR A 258 -5.51 -4.54 -17.29
N ALA A 259 -6.71 -5.10 -17.47
CA ALA A 259 -7.93 -4.55 -16.90
C ALA A 259 -7.87 -4.44 -15.37
N SER A 260 -7.34 -5.47 -14.72
CA SER A 260 -7.20 -5.47 -13.25
C SER A 260 -6.20 -4.42 -12.75
N LEU A 261 -5.10 -4.22 -13.47
CA LEU A 261 -4.10 -3.19 -13.10
C LEU A 261 -4.60 -1.77 -13.38
N THR A 262 -5.32 -1.56 -14.47
CA THR A 262 -5.90 -0.24 -14.79
C THR A 262 -7.00 0.13 -13.80
N ASP A 263 -7.81 -0.84 -13.35
CA ASP A 263 -8.76 -0.58 -12.27
C ASP A 263 -8.05 -0.24 -10.96
N LEU A 264 -7.02 -1.00 -10.59
CA LEU A 264 -6.18 -0.69 -9.42
C LEU A 264 -5.66 0.76 -9.49
N ASP A 265 -5.09 1.17 -10.62
CA ASP A 265 -4.59 2.53 -10.83
C ASP A 265 -5.71 3.57 -10.71
N THR A 266 -6.88 3.31 -11.31
CA THR A 266 -8.05 4.18 -11.25
C THR A 266 -8.51 4.40 -9.80
N GLN A 267 -8.58 3.34 -9.01
CA GLN A 267 -8.99 3.45 -7.62
C GLN A 267 -7.94 4.18 -6.76
N LEU A 268 -6.66 3.96 -6.99
CA LEU A 268 -5.60 4.74 -6.34
C LEU A 268 -5.67 6.22 -6.74
N GLY A 269 -6.00 6.53 -7.99
CA GLY A 269 -6.26 7.91 -8.45
C GLY A 269 -7.37 8.59 -7.65
N ARG A 270 -8.45 7.88 -7.30
CA ARG A 270 -9.50 8.39 -6.41
C ARG A 270 -8.97 8.74 -5.02
N LEU A 271 -8.09 7.90 -4.47
CA LEU A 271 -7.44 8.20 -3.19
C LEU A 271 -6.57 9.44 -3.29
N PHE A 272 -5.76 9.56 -4.34
CA PHE A 272 -4.87 10.71 -4.53
C PHE A 272 -5.67 12.01 -4.67
N ALA A 273 -6.75 12.01 -5.47
CA ALA A 273 -7.64 13.15 -5.60
C ALA A 273 -8.29 13.54 -4.25
N ALA A 274 -8.75 12.57 -3.47
CA ALA A 274 -9.30 12.83 -2.14
C ALA A 274 -8.28 13.43 -1.17
N LEU A 275 -7.01 13.07 -1.28
CA LEU A 275 -5.93 13.66 -0.48
C LEU A 275 -5.61 15.11 -0.89
N GLU A 276 -5.73 15.44 -2.19
CA GLU A 276 -5.57 16.82 -2.68
C GLU A 276 -6.71 17.75 -2.22
N GLU A 277 -7.90 17.21 -1.95
CA GLU A 277 -9.09 17.96 -1.49
C GLU A 277 -9.11 18.21 0.04
N MET A 278 -8.32 17.50 0.84
CA MET A 278 -8.31 17.53 2.31
C MET A 278 -7.23 18.44 2.88
#